data_ff262a7dc20e717f5ad7ff3bff03165f
#
_entry.id   ff262a7dc20e717f5ad7ff3bff03165f
#
_cell.length_a   1.000
_cell.length_b   1.000
_cell.length_c   1.000
_cell.angle_alpha   90.00
_cell.angle_beta   90.00
_cell.angle_gamma   90.00
#
_symmetry.space_group_name_H-M   'P 1'
#
loop_
_entity.id
_entity.type
_entity.pdbx_description
1 polymer ?
#
loop_
_entity_poly.entity_id
_entity_poly.type
_entity_poly.pdbx_seq_one_letter_code
_entity_poly.pdbx_strand_id
1 'polypeptide(L)'
;ALDDFAAQYGYTLTAEDFINKGSLQVTHMPPTAHKRDYMEFTQQFVAGYGKKLVDLVHSYGKRAYVFYDDSWVGVEPYGPHFKEFGFDGVIKCVFSGYEARMCAGVDAPVHELRFHPYLFPVGLGGAPTFAPGGNPTRDAAEYWNHVRRALLRAKIDRIGLGGYLHLLNDFPDFVEYIADISDEFRAIKELHTHGAVATLPLTVAVLH
;
A
#
# COMPACT_ATOMS: atom_id res chain seq x y z
N ALA A 1 4.46 8.82 23.62
CA ALA A 1 3.13 8.66 22.98
C ALA A 1 2.00 8.59 24.02
N LEU A 2 2.02 7.64 24.98
CA LEU A 2 0.93 7.52 25.96
C LEU A 2 0.82 8.74 26.89
N ASP A 3 1.94 9.31 27.32
CA ASP A 3 1.95 10.53 28.13
C ASP A 3 1.43 11.73 27.32
N ASP A 4 1.77 11.82 26.05
CA ASP A 4 1.29 12.86 25.15
C ASP A 4 -0.22 12.72 24.90
N PHE A 5 -0.70 11.47 24.76
CA PHE A 5 -2.13 11.19 24.67
C PHE A 5 -2.86 11.67 25.94
N ALA A 6 -2.37 11.26 27.11
CA ALA A 6 -2.96 11.66 28.38
C ALA A 6 -2.99 13.18 28.58
N ALA A 7 -1.92 13.87 28.14
CA ALA A 7 -1.86 15.33 28.18
C ALA A 7 -2.88 15.98 27.22
N GLN A 8 -3.12 15.38 26.05
CA GLN A 8 -4.04 15.93 25.05
C GLN A 8 -5.51 15.65 25.39
N TYR A 9 -5.82 14.45 25.86
CA TYR A 9 -7.22 14.00 26.08
C TYR A 9 -7.67 14.07 27.54
N GLY A 10 -6.76 14.26 28.49
CA GLY A 10 -7.08 14.42 29.91
C GLY A 10 -7.36 13.13 30.66
N TYR A 11 -7.06 11.96 30.07
CA TYR A 11 -7.19 10.66 30.71
C TYR A 11 -6.13 9.68 30.20
N THR A 12 -5.92 8.58 30.94
CA THR A 12 -4.98 7.51 30.57
C THR A 12 -5.74 6.30 30.00
N LEU A 13 -5.13 5.65 29.02
CA LEU A 13 -5.66 4.42 28.45
C LEU A 13 -5.29 3.20 29.30
N THR A 14 -6.17 2.23 29.29
CA THR A 14 -5.99 0.93 29.94
C THR A 14 -6.00 -0.19 28.90
N ALA A 15 -5.58 -1.38 29.29
CA ALA A 15 -5.66 -2.55 28.39
C ALA A 15 -7.09 -2.82 27.90
N GLU A 16 -8.08 -2.52 28.72
CA GLU A 16 -9.52 -2.73 28.39
C GLU A 16 -9.99 -1.84 27.25
N ASP A 17 -9.37 -0.68 27.02
CA ASP A 17 -9.71 0.21 25.92
C ASP A 17 -9.38 -0.41 24.54
N PHE A 18 -8.48 -1.39 24.50
CA PHE A 18 -8.06 -2.09 23.30
C PHE A 18 -8.77 -3.45 23.10
N ILE A 19 -9.55 -3.89 24.09
CA ILE A 19 -10.21 -5.18 24.11
C ILE A 19 -11.72 -4.98 24.01
N ASN A 20 -12.31 -5.23 22.85
CA ASN A 20 -13.76 -5.17 22.70
C ASN A 20 -14.42 -6.34 23.45
N LYS A 21 -14.93 -6.07 24.68
CA LYS A 21 -15.65 -7.06 25.51
C LYS A 21 -14.91 -8.38 25.68
N GLY A 22 -13.59 -8.32 25.93
CA GLY A 22 -12.75 -9.50 26.15
C GLY A 22 -12.27 -10.19 24.87
N SER A 23 -12.51 -9.64 23.69
CA SER A 23 -11.99 -10.16 22.43
C SER A 23 -11.04 -9.17 21.77
N LEU A 24 -9.85 -9.64 21.42
CA LEU A 24 -8.83 -8.83 20.70
C LEU A 24 -9.15 -8.65 19.21
N GLN A 25 -10.01 -9.49 18.66
CA GLN A 25 -10.24 -9.56 17.19
C GLN A 25 -11.71 -9.44 16.79
N VAL A 26 -12.49 -8.69 17.53
CA VAL A 26 -13.91 -8.48 17.18
C VAL A 26 -14.00 -7.30 16.21
N THR A 27 -13.81 -7.56 14.92
CA THR A 27 -13.80 -6.54 13.88
C THR A 27 -15.19 -6.00 13.53
N HIS A 28 -16.26 -6.73 13.84
CA HIS A 28 -17.64 -6.32 13.59
C HIS A 28 -18.24 -5.44 14.70
N MET A 29 -17.52 -5.24 15.79
CA MET A 29 -17.97 -4.35 16.86
C MET A 29 -17.38 -2.95 16.69
N PRO A 30 -18.19 -1.91 16.88
CA PRO A 30 -17.66 -0.55 16.83
C PRO A 30 -16.63 -0.33 17.94
N PRO A 31 -15.56 0.43 17.68
CA PRO A 31 -14.57 0.76 18.69
C PRO A 31 -15.20 1.60 19.82
N THR A 32 -14.66 1.46 21.03
CA THR A 32 -15.03 2.35 22.16
C THR A 32 -14.64 3.80 21.85
N ALA A 33 -15.19 4.75 22.60
CA ALA A 33 -14.82 6.15 22.48
C ALA A 33 -13.31 6.35 22.72
N HIS A 34 -12.76 5.75 23.76
CA HIS A 34 -11.33 5.82 24.09
C HIS A 34 -10.44 5.26 22.98
N LYS A 35 -10.87 4.14 22.36
CA LYS A 35 -10.13 3.56 21.22
C LYS A 35 -10.17 4.48 20.01
N ARG A 36 -11.29 5.14 19.72
CA ARG A 36 -11.37 6.14 18.62
C ARG A 36 -10.46 7.33 18.88
N ASP A 37 -10.48 7.87 20.10
CA ASP A 37 -9.60 8.98 20.49
C ASP A 37 -8.12 8.57 20.33
N TYR A 38 -7.77 7.36 20.70
CA TYR A 38 -6.41 6.85 20.53
C TYR A 38 -6.02 6.65 19.05
N MET A 39 -6.94 6.17 18.21
CA MET A 39 -6.69 6.04 16.78
C MET A 39 -6.45 7.41 16.14
N GLU A 40 -7.29 8.38 16.47
CA GLU A 40 -7.16 9.77 16.01
C GLU A 40 -5.83 10.38 16.47
N PHE A 41 -5.53 10.28 17.78
CA PHE A 41 -4.26 10.72 18.34
C PHE A 41 -3.07 10.09 17.61
N THR A 42 -3.10 8.78 17.39
CA THR A 42 -1.99 8.04 16.76
C THR A 42 -1.73 8.53 15.34
N GLN A 43 -2.78 8.76 14.55
CA GLN A 43 -2.64 9.30 13.20
C GLN A 43 -2.02 10.70 13.21
N GLN A 44 -2.52 11.60 14.05
CA GLN A 44 -1.96 12.97 14.21
C GLN A 44 -0.50 12.93 14.70
N PHE A 45 -0.22 12.11 15.69
CA PHE A 45 1.11 11.97 16.27
C PHE A 45 2.14 11.47 15.25
N VAL A 46 1.79 10.40 14.51
CA VAL A 46 2.67 9.83 13.48
C VAL A 46 2.80 10.80 12.31
N ALA A 47 1.73 11.44 11.87
CA ALA A 47 1.77 12.43 10.80
C ALA A 47 2.68 13.61 11.16
N GLY A 48 2.62 14.10 12.39
CA GLY A 48 3.47 15.18 12.87
C GLY A 48 4.96 14.85 12.88
N TYR A 49 5.33 13.61 13.20
CA TYR A 49 6.72 13.15 13.10
C TYR A 49 7.13 12.85 11.66
N GLY A 50 6.28 12.16 10.89
CA GLY A 50 6.56 11.83 9.51
C GLY A 50 6.74 13.08 8.65
N LYS A 51 5.91 14.09 8.88
CA LYS A 51 6.04 15.38 8.17
C LYS A 51 7.42 16.00 8.34
N LYS A 52 8.01 15.96 9.54
CA LYS A 52 9.36 16.50 9.76
C LYS A 52 10.41 15.81 8.89
N LEU A 53 10.29 14.49 8.69
CA LEU A 53 11.18 13.73 7.81
C LEU A 53 10.94 14.08 6.34
N VAL A 54 9.69 14.21 5.94
CA VAL A 54 9.33 14.62 4.57
C VAL A 54 9.83 16.03 4.27
N ASP A 55 9.62 16.99 5.17
CA ASP A 55 10.11 18.36 5.04
C ASP A 55 11.64 18.40 4.94
N LEU A 56 12.34 17.56 5.69
CA LEU A 56 13.80 17.44 5.58
C LEU A 56 14.20 16.93 4.19
N VAL A 57 13.53 15.90 3.67
CA VAL A 57 13.77 15.38 2.30
C VAL A 57 13.54 16.48 1.27
N HIS A 58 12.45 17.22 1.39
CA HIS A 58 12.12 18.33 0.50
C HIS A 58 13.14 19.47 0.57
N SER A 59 13.72 19.75 1.74
CA SER A 59 14.76 20.78 1.88
C SER A 59 16.02 20.50 1.05
N TYR A 60 16.25 19.23 0.70
CA TYR A 60 17.30 18.81 -0.23
C TYR A 60 16.84 18.74 -1.70
N GLY A 61 15.66 19.26 -2.03
CA GLY A 61 15.10 19.18 -3.38
C GLY A 61 14.79 17.75 -3.83
N LYS A 62 14.58 16.83 -2.89
CA LYS A 62 14.25 15.43 -3.16
C LYS A 62 12.77 15.17 -2.91
N ARG A 63 12.26 14.07 -3.48
CA ARG A 63 10.90 13.62 -3.29
C ARG A 63 10.83 12.51 -2.25
N ALA A 64 9.76 12.51 -1.44
CA ALA A 64 9.50 11.53 -0.41
C ALA A 64 8.33 10.63 -0.84
N TYR A 65 8.59 9.34 -0.91
CA TYR A 65 7.58 8.32 -1.19
C TYR A 65 7.41 7.42 0.01
N VAL A 66 6.17 7.05 0.31
CA VAL A 66 5.90 6.09 1.36
C VAL A 66 5.53 4.74 0.77
N PHE A 67 6.21 3.72 1.24
CA PHE A 67 5.79 2.34 1.06
C PHE A 67 4.87 2.01 2.24
N TYR A 68 3.61 1.67 1.96
CA TYR A 68 2.64 1.40 3.01
C TYR A 68 2.08 -0.02 2.91
N ASP A 69 1.76 -0.57 4.05
CA ASP A 69 1.00 -1.80 4.19
C ASP A 69 -0.23 -1.55 5.06
N ASP A 70 -1.24 -2.39 4.95
CA ASP A 70 -2.55 -2.18 5.57
C ASP A 70 -2.52 -2.24 7.11
N SER A 71 -1.41 -2.72 7.68
CA SER A 71 -1.21 -2.87 9.12
C SER A 71 -0.38 -1.77 9.79
N TRP A 72 0.00 -0.72 9.08
CA TRP A 72 0.82 0.35 9.64
C TRP A 72 -0.02 1.36 10.39
N VAL A 73 -0.01 1.24 11.71
CA VAL A 73 -0.74 2.13 12.61
C VAL A 73 -0.23 3.56 12.50
N GLY A 74 -1.14 4.49 12.31
CA GLY A 74 -0.85 5.92 12.17
C GLY A 74 -0.45 6.36 10.76
N VAL A 75 -0.34 5.42 9.81
CA VAL A 75 -0.04 5.71 8.39
C VAL A 75 -1.16 5.13 7.52
N GLU A 76 -2.38 5.17 8.00
CA GLU A 76 -3.54 4.71 7.24
C GLU A 76 -3.75 5.61 6.02
N PRO A 77 -3.57 5.10 4.79
CA PRO A 77 -3.56 5.92 3.58
C PRO A 77 -4.93 6.51 3.23
N TYR A 78 -5.99 5.98 3.85
CA TYR A 78 -7.36 6.47 3.72
C TYR A 78 -7.82 7.27 4.94
N GLY A 79 -6.94 7.42 5.94
CA GLY A 79 -7.20 8.21 7.13
C GLY A 79 -7.17 9.72 6.84
N PRO A 80 -7.87 10.52 7.64
CA PRO A 80 -8.00 11.95 7.40
C PRO A 80 -6.66 12.71 7.48
N HIS A 81 -5.68 12.17 8.20
CA HIS A 81 -4.39 12.80 8.43
C HIS A 81 -3.29 12.37 7.44
N PHE A 82 -3.58 11.47 6.49
CA PHE A 82 -2.56 10.98 5.56
C PHE A 82 -1.95 12.11 4.72
N LYS A 83 -2.74 13.06 4.27
CA LYS A 83 -2.26 14.23 3.52
C LYS A 83 -1.27 15.10 4.28
N GLU A 84 -1.36 15.12 5.60
CA GLU A 84 -0.51 15.96 6.46
C GLU A 84 0.96 15.54 6.42
N PHE A 85 1.26 14.30 6.03
CA PHE A 85 2.63 13.84 5.79
C PHE A 85 3.31 14.61 4.67
N GLY A 86 2.58 14.99 3.63
CA GLY A 86 3.12 15.67 2.46
C GLY A 86 3.93 14.77 1.53
N PHE A 87 3.65 13.47 1.48
CA PHE A 87 4.32 12.54 0.56
C PHE A 87 4.05 12.90 -0.91
N ASP A 88 5.09 12.79 -1.76
CA ASP A 88 4.98 12.96 -3.21
C ASP A 88 4.33 11.76 -3.91
N GLY A 89 4.21 10.65 -3.23
CA GLY A 89 3.53 9.48 -3.74
C GLY A 89 3.53 8.31 -2.78
N VAL A 90 2.74 7.33 -3.16
CA VAL A 90 2.54 6.09 -2.40
C VAL A 90 2.99 4.89 -3.20
N ILE A 91 3.53 3.90 -2.50
CA ILE A 91 3.98 2.63 -3.06
C ILE A 91 3.25 1.51 -2.33
N LYS A 92 2.63 0.59 -3.07
CA LYS A 92 1.98 -0.58 -2.49
C LYS A 92 2.47 -1.86 -3.16
N CYS A 93 2.73 -2.90 -2.37
CA CYS A 93 2.87 -4.26 -2.87
C CYS A 93 1.57 -4.72 -3.52
N VAL A 94 1.68 -5.39 -4.64
CA VAL A 94 0.52 -5.87 -5.38
C VAL A 94 0.65 -7.36 -5.69
N PHE A 95 -0.41 -8.08 -5.31
CA PHE A 95 -0.58 -9.51 -5.55
C PHE A 95 -1.82 -9.79 -6.38
N SER A 96 -2.76 -8.85 -6.39
CA SER A 96 -4.03 -8.96 -7.08
C SER A 96 -4.53 -7.59 -7.57
N GLY A 97 -5.66 -7.60 -8.25
CA GLY A 97 -6.30 -6.36 -8.66
C GLY A 97 -6.88 -5.55 -7.50
N TYR A 98 -7.04 -6.13 -6.32
CA TYR A 98 -7.53 -5.43 -5.14
C TYR A 98 -6.54 -4.37 -4.67
N GLU A 99 -5.27 -4.74 -4.46
CA GLU A 99 -4.22 -3.82 -4.02
C GLU A 99 -3.96 -2.72 -5.05
N ALA A 100 -4.09 -3.03 -6.35
CA ALA A 100 -3.97 -2.02 -7.40
C ALA A 100 -5.06 -0.95 -7.29
N ARG A 101 -6.31 -1.36 -7.04
CA ARG A 101 -7.42 -0.43 -6.83
C ARG A 101 -7.28 0.35 -5.53
N MET A 102 -6.83 -0.30 -4.46
CA MET A 102 -6.56 0.38 -3.20
C MET A 102 -5.51 1.47 -3.39
N CYS A 103 -4.39 1.14 -4.04
CA CYS A 103 -3.32 2.12 -4.29
C CYS A 103 -3.85 3.32 -5.09
N ALA A 104 -4.59 3.07 -6.16
CA ALA A 104 -5.16 4.14 -7.00
C ALA A 104 -6.18 5.02 -6.25
N GLY A 105 -6.79 4.51 -5.17
CA GLY A 105 -7.75 5.25 -4.34
C GLY A 105 -7.11 6.15 -3.28
N VAL A 106 -5.81 6.05 -3.05
CA VAL A 106 -5.12 6.94 -2.09
C VAL A 106 -5.02 8.34 -2.67
N ASP A 107 -5.27 9.34 -1.86
CA ASP A 107 -5.11 10.73 -2.24
C ASP A 107 -3.62 11.14 -2.17
N ALA A 108 -2.90 10.84 -3.24
CA ALA A 108 -1.48 11.13 -3.40
C ALA A 108 -1.17 11.56 -4.84
N PRO A 109 -0.11 12.38 -5.07
CA PRO A 109 0.27 12.84 -6.41
C PRO A 109 0.72 11.72 -7.35
N VAL A 110 1.39 10.70 -6.83
CA VAL A 110 1.94 9.57 -7.60
C VAL A 110 1.55 8.25 -6.94
N HIS A 111 1.08 7.33 -7.76
CA HIS A 111 0.73 5.97 -7.35
C HIS A 111 1.68 4.98 -7.98
N GLU A 112 2.40 4.23 -7.16
CA GLU A 112 3.33 3.20 -7.60
C GLU A 112 2.89 1.83 -7.07
N LEU A 113 2.86 0.84 -7.96
CA LEU A 113 2.76 -0.55 -7.56
C LEU A 113 4.14 -1.18 -7.51
N ARG A 114 4.39 -1.90 -6.45
CA ARG A 114 5.52 -2.79 -6.37
C ARG A 114 5.03 -4.18 -6.74
N PHE A 115 5.27 -4.56 -7.99
CA PHE A 115 5.00 -5.91 -8.46
C PHE A 115 5.94 -6.87 -7.77
N HIS A 116 5.38 -7.83 -7.05
CA HIS A 116 6.12 -8.60 -6.07
C HIS A 116 5.91 -10.10 -6.28
N PRO A 117 6.46 -10.70 -7.34
CA PRO A 117 6.44 -12.15 -7.48
C PRO A 117 7.47 -12.80 -6.55
N TYR A 118 7.46 -12.38 -5.29
CA TYR A 118 8.29 -12.93 -4.22
C TYR A 118 9.76 -13.08 -4.56
N LEU A 119 10.43 -11.98 -4.92
CA LEU A 119 11.90 -11.91 -4.99
C LEU A 119 12.53 -12.11 -3.59
N PHE A 120 12.04 -13.11 -2.89
CA PHE A 120 12.53 -13.60 -1.62
C PHE A 120 12.84 -15.08 -1.77
N PRO A 121 13.78 -15.63 -0.99
CA PRO A 121 14.12 -17.05 -1.04
C PRO A 121 12.93 -17.97 -0.77
N VAL A 122 11.93 -17.46 -0.03
CA VAL A 122 10.68 -18.17 0.27
C VAL A 122 9.52 -17.23 -0.02
N GLY A 123 8.57 -17.70 -0.83
CA GLY A 123 7.34 -16.96 -1.14
C GLY A 123 6.41 -16.86 0.04
N LEU A 124 5.47 -15.91 -0.01
CA LEU A 124 4.35 -15.86 0.94
C LEU A 124 3.52 -17.15 0.82
N GLY A 125 3.23 -17.78 1.94
CA GLY A 125 2.60 -19.08 1.96
C GLY A 125 3.57 -20.26 1.88
N GLY A 126 4.90 -20.01 1.96
CA GLY A 126 5.91 -21.04 2.05
C GLY A 126 6.32 -21.71 0.75
N ALA A 127 5.80 -21.25 -0.40
CA ALA A 127 6.21 -21.75 -1.70
C ALA A 127 7.42 -20.98 -2.22
N PRO A 128 8.59 -21.61 -2.44
CA PRO A 128 9.78 -20.92 -2.91
C PRO A 128 9.63 -20.63 -4.42
N THR A 129 9.46 -19.37 -4.78
CA THR A 129 9.36 -18.93 -6.18
C THR A 129 10.73 -18.91 -6.85
N PHE A 130 11.75 -18.38 -6.17
CA PHE A 130 13.13 -18.21 -6.65
C PHE A 130 14.08 -19.22 -6.00
N ALA A 131 13.70 -20.50 -5.99
CA ALA A 131 14.52 -21.61 -5.51
C ALA A 131 14.65 -22.66 -6.62
N PRO A 132 15.60 -23.59 -6.50
CA PRO A 132 15.70 -24.71 -7.41
C PRO A 132 14.35 -25.45 -7.55
N GLY A 133 13.87 -25.59 -8.79
CA GLY A 133 12.57 -26.19 -9.11
C GLY A 133 11.37 -25.21 -9.05
N GLY A 134 11.58 -23.95 -8.64
CA GLY A 134 10.58 -22.89 -8.74
C GLY A 134 10.37 -22.43 -10.19
N ASN A 135 9.26 -21.73 -10.42
CA ASN A 135 8.94 -21.15 -11.74
C ASN A 135 8.46 -19.71 -11.57
N PRO A 136 9.37 -18.74 -11.39
CA PRO A 136 9.00 -17.36 -11.17
C PRO A 136 8.28 -16.72 -12.35
N THR A 137 8.55 -17.15 -13.58
CA THR A 137 7.85 -16.65 -14.78
C THR A 137 6.38 -17.00 -14.74
N ARG A 138 6.05 -18.26 -14.42
CA ARG A 138 4.65 -18.69 -14.27
C ARG A 138 3.95 -17.94 -13.14
N ASP A 139 4.60 -17.83 -11.99
CA ASP A 139 4.03 -17.17 -10.83
C ASP A 139 3.79 -15.69 -11.12
N ALA A 140 4.72 -15.02 -11.81
CA ALA A 140 4.55 -13.65 -12.28
C ALA A 140 3.40 -13.51 -13.27
N ALA A 141 3.23 -14.46 -14.21
CA ALA A 141 2.14 -14.44 -15.18
C ALA A 141 0.78 -14.55 -14.50
N GLU A 142 0.66 -15.38 -13.48
CA GLU A 142 -0.57 -15.49 -12.67
C GLU A 142 -0.90 -14.18 -11.98
N TYR A 143 0.04 -13.57 -11.25
CA TYR A 143 -0.17 -12.28 -10.60
C TYR A 143 -0.48 -11.17 -11.59
N TRP A 144 0.27 -11.10 -12.69
CA TRP A 144 0.06 -10.06 -13.70
C TRP A 144 -1.33 -10.13 -14.33
N ASN A 145 -1.86 -11.31 -14.59
CA ASN A 145 -3.22 -11.45 -15.10
C ASN A 145 -4.29 -10.82 -14.20
N HIS A 146 -4.10 -10.87 -12.91
CA HIS A 146 -5.01 -10.22 -11.95
C HIS A 146 -4.80 -8.72 -11.87
N VAL A 147 -3.55 -8.28 -11.81
CA VAL A 147 -3.17 -6.86 -11.71
C VAL A 147 -3.57 -6.10 -12.96
N ARG A 148 -3.27 -6.63 -14.14
CA ARG A 148 -3.57 -6.02 -15.43
C ARG A 148 -5.03 -5.62 -15.58
N ARG A 149 -5.95 -6.47 -15.16
CA ARG A 149 -7.40 -6.18 -15.20
C ARG A 149 -7.78 -4.96 -14.38
N ALA A 150 -7.15 -4.78 -13.25
CA ALA A 150 -7.39 -3.60 -12.41
C ALA A 150 -6.80 -2.34 -13.05
N LEU A 151 -5.63 -2.43 -13.65
CA LEU A 151 -4.95 -1.30 -14.30
C LEU A 151 -5.75 -0.70 -15.46
N LEU A 152 -6.61 -1.46 -16.11
CA LEU A 152 -7.51 -0.92 -17.13
C LEU A 152 -8.49 0.13 -16.59
N ARG A 153 -8.72 0.17 -15.28
CA ARG A 153 -9.64 1.12 -14.63
C ARG A 153 -8.99 1.94 -13.51
N ALA A 154 -7.92 1.46 -12.93
CA ALA A 154 -7.19 2.10 -11.85
C ALA A 154 -5.95 2.80 -12.44
N LYS A 155 -5.90 4.12 -12.38
CA LYS A 155 -4.76 4.89 -12.86
C LYS A 155 -3.59 4.69 -11.90
N ILE A 156 -2.52 4.11 -12.41
CA ILE A 156 -1.25 3.91 -11.71
C ILE A 156 -0.15 4.59 -12.52
N ASP A 157 0.73 5.30 -11.85
CA ASP A 157 1.77 6.10 -12.52
C ASP A 157 3.04 5.30 -12.77
N ARG A 158 3.37 4.34 -11.88
CA ARG A 158 4.60 3.55 -11.94
C ARG A 158 4.37 2.11 -11.52
N ILE A 159 5.19 1.24 -12.07
CA ILE A 159 5.34 -0.13 -11.61
C ILE A 159 6.83 -0.44 -11.42
N GLY A 160 7.17 -1.16 -10.38
CA GLY A 160 8.54 -1.59 -10.10
C GLY A 160 8.57 -3.00 -9.53
N LEU A 161 9.75 -3.61 -9.54
CA LEU A 161 10.01 -4.86 -8.83
C LEU A 161 10.45 -4.60 -7.40
N GLY A 162 9.98 -5.44 -6.48
CA GLY A 162 10.43 -5.48 -5.09
C GLY A 162 11.18 -6.77 -4.77
N GLY A 163 11.95 -6.76 -3.67
CA GLY A 163 12.65 -7.92 -3.17
C GLY A 163 14.14 -7.98 -3.51
N TYR A 164 14.72 -9.17 -3.44
CA TYR A 164 16.16 -9.40 -3.59
C TYR A 164 16.52 -9.57 -5.07
N LEU A 165 16.87 -8.49 -5.74
CA LEU A 165 17.12 -8.48 -7.20
C LEU A 165 18.25 -9.42 -7.66
N HIS A 166 19.19 -9.79 -6.77
CA HIS A 166 20.25 -10.73 -7.13
C HIS A 166 19.73 -12.14 -7.45
N LEU A 167 18.54 -12.50 -6.99
CA LEU A 167 17.89 -13.77 -7.31
C LEU A 167 17.50 -13.89 -8.78
N LEU A 168 17.44 -12.76 -9.52
CA LEU A 168 17.09 -12.74 -10.94
C LEU A 168 18.15 -13.41 -11.84
N ASN A 169 19.39 -13.47 -11.37
CA ASN A 169 20.51 -13.95 -12.18
C ASN A 169 20.32 -15.38 -12.67
N ASP A 170 19.61 -16.22 -11.90
CA ASP A 170 19.39 -17.62 -12.21
C ASP A 170 18.08 -17.85 -13.03
N PHE A 171 17.34 -16.78 -13.34
CA PHE A 171 16.04 -16.86 -14.01
C PHE A 171 15.92 -15.85 -15.17
N PRO A 172 16.66 -16.02 -16.26
CA PRO A 172 16.64 -15.10 -17.40
C PRO A 172 15.27 -14.99 -18.05
N ASP A 173 14.50 -16.07 -18.16
CA ASP A 173 13.14 -16.06 -18.71
C ASP A 173 12.18 -15.18 -17.90
N PHE A 174 12.40 -15.11 -16.59
CA PHE A 174 11.64 -14.21 -15.74
C PHE A 174 11.97 -12.74 -16.04
N VAL A 175 13.26 -12.42 -16.25
CA VAL A 175 13.69 -11.06 -16.58
C VAL A 175 13.09 -10.62 -17.93
N GLU A 176 13.08 -11.50 -18.92
CA GLU A 176 12.45 -11.24 -20.22
C GLU A 176 10.94 -10.98 -20.05
N TYR A 177 10.25 -11.83 -19.30
CA TYR A 177 8.83 -11.67 -19.04
C TYR A 177 8.50 -10.35 -18.29
N ILE A 178 9.37 -9.91 -17.39
CA ILE A 178 9.21 -8.59 -16.73
C ILE A 178 9.38 -7.43 -17.72
N ALA A 179 10.21 -7.58 -18.73
CA ALA A 179 10.29 -6.59 -19.80
C ALA A 179 8.96 -6.49 -20.57
N ASP A 180 8.36 -7.62 -20.91
CA ASP A 180 7.04 -7.68 -21.56
C ASP A 180 5.95 -7.02 -20.69
N ILE A 181 5.92 -7.35 -19.40
CA ILE A 181 5.01 -6.68 -18.43
C ILE A 181 5.20 -5.17 -18.45
N SER A 182 6.45 -4.71 -18.51
CA SER A 182 6.77 -3.28 -18.50
C SER A 182 6.26 -2.57 -19.76
N ASP A 183 6.34 -3.22 -20.91
CA ASP A 183 5.82 -2.69 -22.17
C ASP A 183 4.29 -2.66 -22.18
N GLU A 184 3.65 -3.73 -21.71
CA GLU A 184 2.20 -3.77 -21.55
C GLU A 184 1.70 -2.69 -20.57
N PHE A 185 2.40 -2.50 -19.45
CA PHE A 185 2.08 -1.44 -18.50
C PHE A 185 2.18 -0.05 -19.13
N ARG A 186 3.22 0.22 -19.94
CA ARG A 186 3.35 1.49 -20.64
C ARG A 186 2.18 1.74 -21.59
N ALA A 187 1.77 0.72 -22.35
CA ALA A 187 0.61 0.81 -23.23
C ALA A 187 -0.69 1.10 -22.46
N ILE A 188 -0.93 0.42 -21.33
CA ILE A 188 -2.10 0.68 -20.48
C ILE A 188 -2.05 2.11 -19.91
N LYS A 189 -0.90 2.56 -19.45
CA LYS A 189 -0.71 3.92 -18.93
C LYS A 189 -1.00 4.97 -20.00
N GLU A 190 -0.59 4.73 -21.24
CA GLU A 190 -0.86 5.62 -22.37
C GLU A 190 -2.36 5.71 -22.65
N LEU A 191 -3.11 4.61 -22.57
CA LEU A 191 -4.56 4.64 -22.69
C LEU A 191 -5.22 5.58 -21.67
N HIS A 192 -4.73 5.60 -20.43
CA HIS A 192 -5.21 6.53 -19.40
C HIS A 192 -4.88 8.00 -19.67
N THR A 193 -3.88 8.26 -20.50
CA THR A 193 -3.47 9.62 -20.88
C THR A 193 -4.34 10.16 -22.02
N HIS A 194 -4.75 9.29 -22.94
CA HIS A 194 -5.46 9.69 -24.17
C HIS A 194 -6.96 9.36 -24.15
N GLY A 195 -7.43 8.59 -23.19
CA GLY A 195 -8.82 8.17 -23.11
C GLY A 195 -9.42 8.30 -21.71
N ALA A 196 -10.70 8.63 -21.66
CA ALA A 196 -11.46 8.48 -20.43
C ALA A 196 -11.87 7.01 -20.29
N VAL A 197 -11.52 6.40 -19.17
CA VAL A 197 -12.05 5.08 -18.84
C VAL A 197 -13.53 5.24 -18.51
N ALA A 198 -14.39 4.63 -19.33
CA ALA A 198 -15.84 4.63 -19.08
C ALA A 198 -16.12 3.80 -17.82
N THR A 199 -16.63 4.43 -16.79
CA THR A 199 -17.15 3.78 -15.59
C THR A 199 -18.66 3.87 -15.57
N LEU A 200 -19.32 2.84 -15.06
CA LEU A 200 -20.76 2.94 -14.76
C LEU A 200 -20.94 3.99 -13.65
N PRO A 201 -21.91 4.90 -13.77
CA PRO A 201 -22.17 5.93 -12.78
C PRO A 201 -22.90 5.35 -11.57
N LEU A 202 -22.29 4.35 -10.94
CA LEU A 202 -22.81 3.74 -9.73
C LEU A 202 -22.04 4.28 -8.54
N THR A 203 -22.79 4.89 -7.62
CA THR A 203 -22.25 5.28 -6.32
C THR A 203 -22.62 4.24 -5.29
N VAL A 204 -21.64 3.61 -4.69
CA VAL A 204 -21.81 2.72 -3.54
C VAL A 204 -21.25 3.42 -2.32
N ALA A 205 -22.10 3.67 -1.35
CA ALA A 205 -21.66 4.14 -0.03
C ALA A 205 -21.30 2.93 0.83
N VAL A 206 -20.06 2.91 1.31
CA VAL A 206 -19.63 1.95 2.34
C VAL A 206 -19.71 2.68 3.68
N LEU A 207 -20.57 2.17 4.57
CA LEU A 207 -20.66 2.65 5.94
C LEU A 207 -19.63 1.91 6.79
N HIS A 208 -18.80 2.65 7.50
CA HIS A 208 -17.81 2.14 8.44
C HIS A 208 -18.35 2.16 9.86
#